data_d992789ff45a6f12d803487a898383e7
#
_entry.id   d992789ff45a6f12d803487a898383e7
#
_cell.length_a   1.000
_cell.length_b   1.000
_cell.length_c   1.000
_cell.angle_alpha   90.00
_cell.angle_beta   90.00
_cell.angle_gamma   90.00
#
_symmetry.space_group_name_H-M   'P 1'
#
loop_
_entity.id
_entity.type
_entity.pdbx_description
1 polymer ?
#
loop_
_entity_poly.entity_id
_entity_poly.type
_entity_poly.pdbx_seq_one_letter_code
_entity_poly.pdbx_strand_id
1 'polypeptide(L)'
;MRQRILQLRKRIKEEKPLIHCITNPISIHDCANVILAVGARPIMAEHPAEVADITASAGALMLNLGNITDARIKSMKRSMRTAMENKIPVLLDLVGVACSDLRLDLARELLSIGHPAVLKGNMSELLAVSGLPSHAIGIDAGAQDALTAENMETVSEVLRAFSRSNQAIVLATGKQDFVTDGERVVLVQNGSAALSGITGTGCMVGALTAAFLPGCEDTITKEMTDSIETGVWSGVEMGSNGRSGNYLAAAVLGTALMGIAGEEAEKISRGPGSFQVNLLDEIYGLSDRQLLDLLKIEMY
;
A
#
# COMPACT_ATOMS: atom_id res chain seq x y z
N MET A 1 6.94 -12.23 -10.33
CA MET A 1 7.04 -10.98 -9.57
C MET A 1 7.75 -9.88 -10.36
N ARG A 2 9.05 -9.98 -10.68
CA ARG A 2 9.86 -8.92 -11.34
C ARG A 2 9.23 -8.34 -12.61
N GLN A 3 8.72 -9.17 -13.51
CA GLN A 3 8.07 -8.71 -14.74
C GLN A 3 6.79 -7.90 -14.46
N ARG A 4 5.97 -8.31 -13.51
CA ARG A 4 4.75 -7.57 -13.10
C ARG A 4 5.08 -6.20 -12.52
N ILE A 5 6.13 -6.10 -11.71
CA ILE A 5 6.62 -4.83 -11.15
C ILE A 5 6.95 -3.84 -12.29
N LEU A 6 7.67 -4.28 -13.32
CA LEU A 6 7.99 -3.41 -14.46
C LEU A 6 6.77 -3.00 -15.26
N GLN A 7 5.83 -3.92 -15.48
CA GLN A 7 4.57 -3.61 -16.16
C GLN A 7 3.76 -2.56 -15.40
N LEU A 8 3.65 -2.68 -14.06
CA LEU A 8 2.98 -1.69 -13.22
C LEU A 8 3.63 -0.31 -13.34
N ARG A 9 4.96 -0.22 -13.21
CA ARG A 9 5.67 1.06 -13.36
C ARG A 9 5.44 1.72 -14.72
N LYS A 10 5.54 0.93 -15.78
CA LYS A 10 5.29 1.42 -17.14
C LYS A 10 3.86 1.96 -17.26
N ARG A 11 2.88 1.18 -16.84
CA ARG A 11 1.46 1.52 -16.93
C ARG A 11 1.12 2.81 -16.20
N ILE A 12 1.61 2.98 -14.97
CA ILE A 12 1.35 4.20 -14.19
C ILE A 12 1.95 5.44 -14.83
N LYS A 13 3.15 5.34 -15.42
CA LYS A 13 3.78 6.45 -16.16
C LYS A 13 3.00 6.85 -17.43
N GLU A 14 2.41 5.87 -18.11
CA GLU A 14 1.64 6.08 -19.33
C GLU A 14 0.22 6.62 -19.04
N GLU A 15 -0.50 6.02 -18.10
CA GLU A 15 -1.90 6.34 -17.80
C GLU A 15 -2.06 7.53 -16.86
N LYS A 16 -1.06 7.80 -16.01
CA LYS A 16 -1.05 8.89 -15.02
C LYS A 16 -2.34 8.95 -14.20
N PRO A 17 -2.75 7.87 -13.52
CA PRO A 17 -4.02 7.80 -12.83
C PRO A 17 -4.12 8.83 -11.70
N LEU A 18 -5.37 9.25 -11.40
CA LEU A 18 -5.66 10.09 -10.25
C LEU A 18 -5.72 9.21 -8.99
N ILE A 19 -5.00 9.60 -7.94
CA ILE A 19 -4.97 8.92 -6.65
C ILE A 19 -5.58 9.82 -5.59
N HIS A 20 -6.73 9.43 -5.07
CA HIS A 20 -7.37 10.17 -3.98
C HIS A 20 -6.78 9.70 -2.64
N CYS A 21 -6.25 10.63 -1.85
CA CYS A 21 -5.68 10.35 -0.54
C CYS A 21 -6.38 11.17 0.54
N ILE A 22 -6.99 10.50 1.51
CA ILE A 22 -7.38 11.09 2.80
C ILE A 22 -6.33 10.63 3.80
N THR A 23 -5.31 11.47 3.99
CA THR A 23 -4.14 11.16 4.82
C THR A 23 -3.94 12.18 5.94
N ASN A 24 -2.99 11.96 6.83
CA ASN A 24 -2.76 12.86 7.96
C ASN A 24 -1.98 14.13 7.56
N PRO A 25 -2.20 15.27 8.25
CA PRO A 25 -1.58 16.56 7.90
C PRO A 25 -0.06 16.56 7.96
N ILE A 26 0.54 15.65 8.75
CA ILE A 26 1.99 15.59 8.93
C ILE A 26 2.67 15.12 7.65
N SER A 27 2.04 14.19 6.91
CA SER A 27 2.61 13.54 5.72
C SER A 27 1.90 13.89 4.41
N ILE A 28 0.91 14.78 4.41
CA ILE A 28 0.09 15.08 3.23
C ILE A 28 0.95 15.56 2.04
N HIS A 29 1.92 16.46 2.31
CA HIS A 29 2.82 16.99 1.29
C HIS A 29 3.73 15.89 0.71
N ASP A 30 4.32 15.08 1.59
CA ASP A 30 5.26 14.02 1.19
C ASP A 30 4.54 12.91 0.43
N CYS A 31 3.34 12.51 0.87
CA CYS A 31 2.49 11.56 0.14
C CYS A 31 2.14 12.05 -1.27
N ALA A 32 1.79 13.34 -1.41
CA ALA A 32 1.52 13.91 -2.73
C ALA A 32 2.77 13.88 -3.64
N ASN A 33 3.93 14.24 -3.09
CA ASN A 33 5.17 14.28 -3.87
C ASN A 33 5.65 12.89 -4.32
N VAL A 34 5.54 11.85 -3.50
CA VAL A 34 5.93 10.50 -3.93
C VAL A 34 4.98 9.93 -4.99
N ILE A 35 3.69 10.27 -4.96
CA ILE A 35 2.74 9.93 -6.02
C ILE A 35 3.15 10.61 -7.34
N LEU A 36 3.51 11.90 -7.29
CA LEU A 36 4.02 12.62 -8.47
C LEU A 36 5.33 12.03 -8.98
N ALA A 37 6.24 11.67 -8.09
CA ALA A 37 7.56 11.13 -8.44
C ALA A 37 7.45 9.81 -9.24
N VAL A 38 6.44 8.98 -8.98
CA VAL A 38 6.22 7.74 -9.75
C VAL A 38 5.37 7.93 -11.02
N GLY A 39 4.89 9.15 -11.30
CA GLY A 39 4.17 9.50 -12.53
C GLY A 39 2.64 9.48 -12.40
N ALA A 40 2.07 9.23 -11.22
CA ALA A 40 0.64 9.36 -10.97
C ALA A 40 0.26 10.80 -10.56
N ARG A 41 -1.03 11.07 -10.37
CA ARG A 41 -1.56 12.40 -10.00
C ARG A 41 -2.26 12.34 -8.65
N PRO A 42 -1.78 13.02 -7.61
CA PRO A 42 -2.44 13.04 -6.31
C PRO A 42 -3.58 14.05 -6.24
N ILE A 43 -4.62 13.73 -5.46
CA ILE A 43 -5.59 14.67 -4.95
C ILE A 43 -5.84 14.41 -3.47
N MET A 44 -5.67 15.45 -2.65
CA MET A 44 -5.66 15.36 -1.18
C MET A 44 -6.95 15.95 -0.57
N ALA A 45 -8.08 15.73 -1.25
CA ALA A 45 -9.39 16.23 -0.82
C ALA A 45 -9.87 15.49 0.45
N GLU A 46 -10.36 16.25 1.45
CA GLU A 46 -10.83 15.64 2.70
C GLU A 46 -12.18 16.22 3.20
N HIS A 47 -12.78 17.17 2.48
CA HIS A 47 -14.04 17.75 2.92
C HIS A 47 -15.20 16.78 2.67
N PRO A 48 -16.07 16.51 3.69
CA PRO A 48 -17.13 15.50 3.56
C PRO A 48 -18.12 15.73 2.41
N ALA A 49 -18.29 16.97 1.96
CA ALA A 49 -19.24 17.28 0.88
C ALA A 49 -18.70 16.92 -0.51
N GLU A 50 -17.38 16.85 -0.72
CA GLU A 50 -16.77 16.65 -2.04
C GLU A 50 -16.15 15.26 -2.25
N VAL A 51 -15.76 14.58 -1.16
CA VAL A 51 -14.93 13.35 -1.24
C VAL A 51 -15.58 12.21 -2.03
N ALA A 52 -16.90 12.16 -2.13
CA ALA A 52 -17.57 11.13 -2.94
C ALA A 52 -17.31 11.34 -4.45
N ASP A 53 -17.48 12.56 -4.92
CA ASP A 53 -17.27 12.90 -6.34
C ASP A 53 -15.79 12.73 -6.72
N ILE A 54 -14.90 13.16 -5.83
CA ILE A 54 -13.46 12.99 -6.01
C ILE A 54 -13.08 11.50 -6.05
N THR A 55 -13.58 10.70 -5.09
CA THR A 55 -13.32 9.27 -5.09
C THR A 55 -13.83 8.59 -6.35
N ALA A 56 -15.05 8.92 -6.79
CA ALA A 56 -15.65 8.32 -7.99
C ALA A 56 -14.83 8.56 -9.27
N SER A 57 -14.04 9.65 -9.32
CA SER A 57 -13.17 9.99 -10.45
C SER A 57 -11.74 9.44 -10.32
N ALA A 58 -11.38 8.84 -9.19
CA ALA A 58 -10.04 8.37 -8.91
C ALA A 58 -9.81 6.93 -9.40
N GLY A 59 -8.56 6.62 -9.77
CA GLY A 59 -8.13 5.25 -10.07
C GLY A 59 -7.84 4.41 -8.83
N ALA A 60 -7.54 5.06 -7.69
CA ALA A 60 -7.39 4.41 -6.38
C ALA A 60 -7.68 5.38 -5.25
N LEU A 61 -8.06 4.83 -4.09
CA LEU A 61 -8.28 5.55 -2.84
C LEU A 61 -7.27 5.09 -1.79
N MET A 62 -6.61 6.04 -1.11
CA MET A 62 -5.83 5.81 0.10
C MET A 62 -6.53 6.41 1.30
N LEU A 63 -6.79 5.61 2.32
CA LEU A 63 -7.29 6.03 3.63
C LEU A 63 -6.21 5.79 4.68
N ASN A 64 -5.82 6.83 5.42
CA ASN A 64 -4.79 6.75 6.47
C ASN A 64 -5.37 7.22 7.80
N LEU A 65 -5.31 6.36 8.82
CA LEU A 65 -5.94 6.59 10.14
C LEU A 65 -5.12 7.47 11.08
N GLY A 66 -4.04 8.10 10.61
CA GLY A 66 -3.28 9.08 11.39
C GLY A 66 -4.05 10.40 11.59
N ASN A 67 -3.91 11.01 12.78
CA ASN A 67 -4.48 12.33 13.12
C ASN A 67 -5.97 12.48 12.75
N ILE A 68 -6.81 11.63 13.28
CA ILE A 68 -8.25 11.59 12.99
C ILE A 68 -8.97 12.84 13.48
N THR A 69 -9.92 13.33 12.68
CA THR A 69 -10.92 14.35 13.04
C THR A 69 -12.31 13.87 12.67
N ASP A 70 -13.37 14.45 13.26
CA ASP A 70 -14.76 14.09 12.94
C ASP A 70 -15.08 14.27 11.44
N ALA A 71 -14.52 15.32 10.82
CA ALA A 71 -14.67 15.54 9.39
C ALA A 71 -14.04 14.40 8.59
N ARG A 72 -12.82 13.96 8.95
CA ARG A 72 -12.13 12.85 8.28
C ARG A 72 -12.83 11.52 8.47
N ILE A 73 -13.36 11.23 9.66
CA ILE A 73 -14.15 10.01 9.92
C ILE A 73 -15.33 9.94 8.94
N LYS A 74 -16.07 11.04 8.79
CA LYS A 74 -17.21 11.13 7.85
C LYS A 74 -16.74 10.95 6.40
N SER A 75 -15.65 11.61 6.03
CA SER A 75 -15.08 11.57 4.68
C SER A 75 -14.57 10.19 4.31
N MET A 76 -13.80 9.53 5.20
CA MET A 76 -13.29 8.19 4.98
C MET A 76 -14.41 7.17 4.78
N LYS A 77 -15.46 7.20 5.63
CA LYS A 77 -16.62 6.32 5.48
C LYS A 77 -17.37 6.56 4.18
N ARG A 78 -17.51 7.83 3.77
CA ARG A 78 -18.16 8.19 2.51
C ARG A 78 -17.34 7.75 1.31
N SER A 79 -16.05 8.06 1.29
CA SER A 79 -15.12 7.65 0.23
C SER A 79 -15.03 6.12 0.12
N MET A 80 -15.00 5.40 1.25
CA MET A 80 -14.97 3.94 1.24
C MET A 80 -16.22 3.35 0.56
N ARG A 81 -17.43 3.85 0.89
CA ARG A 81 -18.67 3.42 0.21
C ARG A 81 -18.61 3.69 -1.29
N THR A 82 -18.25 4.93 -1.67
CA THR A 82 -18.13 5.31 -3.08
C THR A 82 -17.10 4.45 -3.82
N ALA A 83 -15.98 4.14 -3.19
CA ALA A 83 -14.95 3.27 -3.79
C ALA A 83 -15.48 1.84 -4.01
N MET A 84 -16.22 1.28 -3.05
CA MET A 84 -16.82 -0.06 -3.19
C MET A 84 -17.89 -0.09 -4.31
N GLU A 85 -18.78 0.92 -4.35
CA GLU A 85 -19.81 1.05 -5.38
C GLU A 85 -19.21 1.16 -6.79
N ASN A 86 -18.09 1.87 -6.94
CA ASN A 86 -17.42 2.09 -8.23
C ASN A 86 -16.26 1.11 -8.50
N LYS A 87 -16.07 0.09 -7.64
CA LYS A 87 -14.99 -0.92 -7.75
C LYS A 87 -13.57 -0.33 -7.77
N ILE A 88 -13.39 0.83 -7.15
CA ILE A 88 -12.11 1.52 -7.04
C ILE A 88 -11.28 0.82 -5.96
N PRO A 89 -10.03 0.40 -6.26
CA PRO A 89 -9.17 -0.24 -5.27
C PRO A 89 -8.82 0.72 -4.13
N VAL A 90 -8.88 0.21 -2.89
CA VAL A 90 -8.61 0.98 -1.68
C VAL A 90 -7.38 0.43 -0.99
N LEU A 91 -6.47 1.32 -0.57
CA LEU A 91 -5.47 1.04 0.44
C LEU A 91 -5.92 1.64 1.78
N LEU A 92 -6.01 0.82 2.82
CA LEU A 92 -6.28 1.26 4.19
C LEU A 92 -5.00 1.15 5.03
N ASP A 93 -4.47 2.30 5.44
CA ASP A 93 -3.28 2.42 6.29
C ASP A 93 -3.70 2.59 7.76
N LEU A 94 -3.41 1.58 8.57
CA LEU A 94 -3.88 1.35 9.92
C LEU A 94 -3.12 2.15 11.00
N VAL A 95 -2.55 3.29 10.64
CA VAL A 95 -1.69 4.09 11.54
C VAL A 95 -2.34 4.33 12.90
N GLY A 96 -1.70 3.80 13.94
CA GLY A 96 -2.05 4.04 15.34
C GLY A 96 -3.29 3.31 15.85
N VAL A 97 -3.80 2.30 15.17
CA VAL A 97 -4.94 1.47 15.66
C VAL A 97 -4.57 0.68 16.91
N ALA A 98 -3.30 0.39 17.13
CA ALA A 98 -2.82 -0.34 18.30
C ALA A 98 -2.75 0.52 19.57
N CYS A 99 -2.81 1.86 19.44
CA CYS A 99 -2.72 2.78 20.59
C CYS A 99 -4.00 3.61 20.81
N SER A 100 -5.09 3.38 20.05
CA SER A 100 -6.29 4.19 20.12
C SER A 100 -7.54 3.38 19.75
N ASP A 101 -8.43 3.20 20.70
CA ASP A 101 -9.72 2.52 20.48
C ASP A 101 -10.54 3.23 19.39
N LEU A 102 -10.53 4.55 19.35
CA LEU A 102 -11.19 5.32 18.29
C LEU A 102 -10.71 4.92 16.90
N ARG A 103 -9.40 4.72 16.71
CA ARG A 103 -8.83 4.32 15.42
C ARG A 103 -9.12 2.85 15.11
N LEU A 104 -9.06 2.00 16.13
CA LEU A 104 -9.39 0.59 16.00
C LEU A 104 -10.85 0.39 15.60
N ASP A 105 -11.76 1.13 16.22
CA ASP A 105 -13.19 1.09 15.90
C ASP A 105 -13.46 1.64 14.50
N LEU A 106 -12.80 2.73 14.10
CA LEU A 106 -12.90 3.25 12.74
C LEU A 106 -12.38 2.25 11.71
N ALA A 107 -11.26 1.56 11.99
CA ALA A 107 -10.74 0.52 11.11
C ALA A 107 -11.77 -0.60 10.91
N ARG A 108 -12.38 -1.08 11.99
CA ARG A 108 -13.43 -2.11 11.96
C ARG A 108 -14.66 -1.63 11.20
N GLU A 109 -15.09 -0.40 11.40
CA GLU A 109 -16.22 0.19 10.67
C GLU A 109 -15.91 0.29 9.15
N LEU A 110 -14.71 0.72 8.77
CA LEU A 110 -14.32 0.77 7.36
C LEU A 110 -14.29 -0.63 6.73
N LEU A 111 -13.75 -1.62 7.43
CA LEU A 111 -13.74 -3.02 6.98
C LEU A 111 -15.16 -3.61 6.88
N SER A 112 -16.11 -3.14 7.68
CA SER A 112 -17.52 -3.54 7.57
C SER A 112 -18.23 -2.95 6.35
N ILE A 113 -17.72 -1.85 5.79
CA ILE A 113 -18.26 -1.23 4.56
C ILE A 113 -17.83 -2.04 3.31
N GLY A 114 -16.63 -2.61 3.33
CA GLY A 114 -16.15 -3.42 2.21
C GLY A 114 -14.68 -3.83 2.36
N HIS A 115 -14.20 -4.57 1.39
CA HIS A 115 -12.85 -5.13 1.39
C HIS A 115 -11.86 -4.21 0.68
N PRO A 116 -10.86 -3.63 1.37
CA PRO A 116 -9.80 -2.90 0.70
C PRO A 116 -8.92 -3.86 -0.13
N ALA A 117 -8.29 -3.37 -1.18
CA ALA A 117 -7.31 -4.13 -1.95
C ALA A 117 -6.05 -4.42 -1.11
N VAL A 118 -5.65 -3.46 -0.27
CA VAL A 118 -4.47 -3.56 0.60
C VAL A 118 -4.79 -3.04 2.00
N LEU A 119 -4.46 -3.84 3.00
CA LEU A 119 -4.39 -3.48 4.41
C LEU A 119 -2.93 -3.30 4.78
N LYS A 120 -2.56 -2.09 5.17
CA LYS A 120 -1.18 -1.76 5.55
C LYS A 120 -1.11 -1.31 7.00
N GLY A 121 -0.11 -1.78 7.70
CA GLY A 121 0.22 -1.35 9.07
C GLY A 121 1.60 -1.85 9.47
N ASN A 122 2.09 -1.44 10.64
CA ASN A 122 3.18 -2.14 11.26
C ASN A 122 2.65 -3.44 11.95
N MET A 123 3.56 -4.28 12.45
CA MET A 123 3.17 -5.57 13.02
C MET A 123 2.18 -5.42 14.18
N SER A 124 2.44 -4.49 15.12
CA SER A 124 1.54 -4.24 16.25
C SER A 124 0.14 -3.79 15.82
N GLU A 125 0.06 -2.95 14.79
CA GLU A 125 -1.22 -2.47 14.23
C GLU A 125 -2.03 -3.61 13.60
N LEU A 126 -1.38 -4.47 12.85
CA LEU A 126 -2.03 -5.63 12.22
C LEU A 126 -2.48 -6.67 13.26
N LEU A 127 -1.68 -6.92 14.30
CA LEU A 127 -2.09 -7.79 15.42
C LEU A 127 -3.31 -7.22 16.14
N ALA A 128 -3.31 -5.92 16.45
CA ALA A 128 -4.43 -5.25 17.12
C ALA A 128 -5.75 -5.36 16.33
N VAL A 129 -5.72 -5.10 15.02
CA VAL A 129 -6.92 -5.23 14.16
C VAL A 129 -7.35 -6.69 14.01
N SER A 130 -6.41 -7.63 14.04
CA SER A 130 -6.69 -9.08 14.03
C SER A 130 -7.27 -9.58 15.38
N GLY A 131 -7.36 -8.73 16.41
CA GLY A 131 -7.86 -9.10 17.73
C GLY A 131 -6.86 -9.85 18.59
N LEU A 132 -5.58 -9.78 18.25
CA LEU A 132 -4.48 -10.39 19.00
C LEU A 132 -3.80 -9.36 19.90
N PRO A 133 -3.13 -9.80 20.98
CA PRO A 133 -2.33 -8.92 21.81
C PRO A 133 -1.26 -8.21 21.01
N SER A 134 -1.09 -6.91 21.24
CA SER A 134 -0.05 -6.08 20.62
C SER A 134 0.69 -5.27 21.68
N HIS A 135 1.95 -4.94 21.42
CA HIS A 135 2.85 -4.24 22.35
C HIS A 135 3.32 -2.90 21.78
N ALA A 136 2.44 -2.22 21.02
CA ALA A 136 2.74 -0.93 20.41
C ALA A 136 3.15 0.14 21.43
N ILE A 137 4.07 1.02 21.02
CA ILE A 137 4.45 2.22 21.79
C ILE A 137 4.08 3.44 20.93
N GLY A 138 2.93 4.05 21.20
CA GLY A 138 2.40 5.10 20.35
C GLY A 138 2.04 4.57 18.95
N ILE A 139 2.63 5.14 17.91
CA ILE A 139 2.46 4.70 16.52
C ILE A 139 3.55 3.71 16.06
N ASP A 140 4.54 3.43 16.92
CA ASP A 140 5.64 2.52 16.59
C ASP A 140 5.32 1.10 17.01
N ALA A 141 5.81 0.12 16.24
CA ALA A 141 5.69 -1.29 16.60
C ALA A 141 6.49 -1.60 17.86
N GLY A 142 5.91 -2.38 18.76
CA GLY A 142 6.63 -2.92 19.91
C GLY A 142 7.77 -3.84 19.47
N ALA A 143 8.91 -3.76 20.14
CA ALA A 143 10.03 -4.66 19.83
C ALA A 143 9.66 -6.14 19.96
N GLN A 144 8.70 -6.47 20.82
CA GLN A 144 8.20 -7.83 21.03
C GLN A 144 7.34 -8.34 19.88
N ASP A 145 6.74 -7.43 19.11
CA ASP A 145 5.89 -7.74 17.95
C ASP A 145 6.71 -7.86 16.66
N ALA A 146 8.01 -7.56 16.72
CA ALA A 146 8.88 -7.61 15.54
C ALA A 146 8.97 -9.04 14.96
N LEU A 147 9.04 -9.12 13.64
CA LEU A 147 9.24 -10.38 12.93
C LEU A 147 10.66 -10.91 13.21
N THR A 148 10.75 -12.13 13.74
CA THR A 148 12.00 -12.83 14.04
C THR A 148 11.97 -14.22 13.41
N ALA A 149 13.12 -14.88 13.30
CA ALA A 149 13.18 -16.25 12.80
C ALA A 149 12.36 -17.23 13.68
N GLU A 150 12.22 -16.93 14.97
CA GLU A 150 11.53 -17.78 15.94
C GLU A 150 10.00 -17.67 15.84
N ASN A 151 9.46 -16.48 15.47
CA ASN A 151 8.01 -16.22 15.40
C ASN A 151 7.48 -16.17 13.96
N MET A 152 8.34 -16.25 12.95
CA MET A 152 8.01 -16.10 11.53
C MET A 152 6.83 -16.99 11.10
N GLU A 153 6.85 -18.27 11.49
CA GLU A 153 5.82 -19.23 11.09
C GLU A 153 4.46 -18.85 11.71
N THR A 154 4.42 -18.57 13.01
CA THR A 154 3.19 -18.20 13.73
C THR A 154 2.62 -16.88 13.21
N VAL A 155 3.47 -15.85 13.06
CA VAL A 155 3.06 -14.54 12.56
C VAL A 155 2.60 -14.63 11.11
N SER A 156 3.31 -15.40 10.28
CA SER A 156 2.93 -15.65 8.90
C SER A 156 1.53 -16.26 8.80
N GLU A 157 1.22 -17.27 9.60
CA GLU A 157 -0.11 -17.91 9.59
C GLU A 157 -1.22 -16.94 10.01
N VAL A 158 -0.98 -16.13 11.04
CA VAL A 158 -1.91 -15.09 11.49
C VAL A 158 -2.19 -14.07 10.37
N LEU A 159 -1.14 -13.53 9.74
CA LEU A 159 -1.29 -12.52 8.69
C LEU A 159 -1.92 -13.10 7.42
N ARG A 160 -1.62 -14.37 7.09
CA ARG A 160 -2.28 -15.08 5.98
C ARG A 160 -3.76 -15.29 6.27
N ALA A 161 -4.12 -15.73 7.48
CA ALA A 161 -5.52 -15.88 7.89
C ALA A 161 -6.26 -14.54 7.86
N PHE A 162 -5.62 -13.45 8.33
CA PHE A 162 -6.16 -12.10 8.29
C PHE A 162 -6.35 -11.60 6.85
N SER A 163 -5.40 -11.87 5.97
CA SER A 163 -5.50 -11.58 4.52
C SER A 163 -6.68 -12.31 3.89
N ARG A 164 -6.83 -13.63 4.14
CA ARG A 164 -7.94 -14.42 3.61
C ARG A 164 -9.30 -13.94 4.11
N SER A 165 -9.43 -13.67 5.41
CA SER A 165 -10.70 -13.21 6.01
C SER A 165 -11.16 -11.85 5.51
N ASN A 166 -10.21 -10.97 5.18
CA ASN A 166 -10.51 -9.63 4.64
C ASN A 166 -10.45 -9.56 3.10
N GLN A 167 -10.11 -10.66 2.42
CA GLN A 167 -9.92 -10.70 0.95
C GLN A 167 -8.99 -9.58 0.45
N ALA A 168 -7.95 -9.28 1.21
CA ALA A 168 -7.05 -8.15 1.00
C ALA A 168 -5.58 -8.59 1.03
N ILE A 169 -4.73 -7.89 0.30
CA ILE A 169 -3.29 -7.98 0.55
C ILE A 169 -2.99 -7.38 1.92
N VAL A 170 -2.21 -8.07 2.72
CA VAL A 170 -1.67 -7.56 3.98
C VAL A 170 -0.22 -7.16 3.78
N LEU A 171 0.08 -5.90 4.08
CA LEU A 171 1.42 -5.32 4.07
C LEU A 171 1.81 -4.93 5.50
N ALA A 172 2.65 -5.73 6.13
CA ALA A 172 3.25 -5.44 7.44
C ALA A 172 4.60 -4.76 7.24
N THR A 173 4.69 -3.48 7.59
CA THR A 173 5.94 -2.72 7.51
C THR A 173 6.79 -2.91 8.77
N GLY A 174 8.12 -3.02 8.61
CA GLY A 174 9.05 -3.23 9.71
C GLY A 174 10.51 -3.11 9.26
N LYS A 175 11.42 -3.73 10.02
CA LYS A 175 12.82 -3.86 9.61
C LYS A 175 12.96 -4.71 8.33
N GLN A 176 12.09 -5.67 8.18
CA GLN A 176 11.85 -6.47 7.01
C GLN A 176 10.34 -6.41 6.78
N ASP A 177 9.93 -6.04 5.58
CA ASP A 177 8.51 -5.92 5.28
C ASP A 177 7.95 -7.26 4.83
N PHE A 178 6.73 -7.56 5.27
CA PHE A 178 6.02 -8.80 4.98
C PHE A 178 4.76 -8.50 4.16
N VAL A 179 4.64 -9.12 3.00
CA VAL A 179 3.49 -8.93 2.11
C VAL A 179 2.85 -10.28 1.81
N THR A 180 1.54 -10.40 2.01
CA THR A 180 0.82 -11.65 1.71
C THR A 180 -0.55 -11.41 1.09
N ASP A 181 -0.96 -12.33 0.21
CA ASP A 181 -2.33 -12.45 -0.32
C ASP A 181 -3.13 -13.58 0.34
N GLY A 182 -2.62 -14.12 1.44
CA GLY A 182 -3.20 -15.24 2.17
C GLY A 182 -2.68 -16.62 1.73
N GLU A 183 -2.11 -16.72 0.54
CA GLU A 183 -1.49 -17.96 0.01
C GLU A 183 0.03 -17.83 -0.08
N ARG A 184 0.50 -16.76 -0.70
CA ARG A 184 1.91 -16.45 -0.92
C ARG A 184 2.39 -15.43 0.10
N VAL A 185 3.65 -15.54 0.45
CA VAL A 185 4.36 -14.56 1.28
C VAL A 185 5.54 -14.01 0.49
N VAL A 186 5.72 -12.71 0.51
CA VAL A 186 6.89 -12.04 -0.03
C VAL A 186 7.52 -11.21 1.08
N LEU A 187 8.76 -11.50 1.41
CA LEU A 187 9.58 -10.66 2.28
C LEU A 187 10.34 -9.67 1.44
N VAL A 188 10.25 -8.38 1.78
CA VAL A 188 11.02 -7.31 1.17
C VAL A 188 12.09 -6.88 2.17
N GLN A 189 13.36 -7.03 1.78
CA GLN A 189 14.53 -6.80 2.64
C GLN A 189 15.23 -5.47 2.33
N ASN A 190 14.70 -4.71 1.39
CA ASN A 190 15.20 -3.36 1.11
C ASN A 190 14.75 -2.39 2.19
N GLY A 191 15.67 -1.55 2.64
CA GLY A 191 15.39 -0.52 3.64
C GLY A 191 16.65 0.09 4.22
N SER A 192 16.49 1.27 4.79
CA SER A 192 17.55 2.01 5.45
C SER A 192 17.07 2.48 6.82
N ALA A 193 17.94 2.45 7.82
CA ALA A 193 17.66 2.99 9.15
C ALA A 193 17.34 4.50 9.10
N ALA A 194 17.85 5.23 8.11
CA ALA A 194 17.58 6.65 7.92
C ALA A 194 16.10 6.95 7.64
N LEU A 195 15.33 5.99 7.10
CA LEU A 195 13.89 6.14 6.89
C LEU A 195 13.13 6.39 8.20
N SER A 196 13.56 5.81 9.31
CA SER A 196 12.97 6.09 10.63
C SER A 196 13.40 7.45 11.22
N GLY A 197 14.40 8.09 10.65
CA GLY A 197 14.89 9.41 11.04
C GLY A 197 14.07 10.59 10.51
N ILE A 198 13.11 10.35 9.62
CA ILE A 198 12.17 11.35 9.08
C ILE A 198 10.74 10.86 9.25
N THR A 199 9.83 11.79 9.57
CA THR A 199 8.43 11.45 9.79
C THR A 199 7.71 11.16 8.47
N GLY A 200 6.68 10.31 8.51
CA GLY A 200 5.78 10.09 7.37
C GLY A 200 6.21 9.05 6.35
N THR A 201 7.40 8.45 6.47
CA THR A 201 7.88 7.42 5.52
C THR A 201 6.94 6.22 5.42
N GLY A 202 6.36 5.78 6.54
CA GLY A 202 5.32 4.75 6.52
C GLY A 202 4.09 5.15 5.71
N CYS A 203 3.62 6.41 5.83
CA CYS A 203 2.51 6.93 5.04
C CYS A 203 2.88 7.04 3.55
N MET A 204 4.14 7.40 3.25
CA MET A 204 4.67 7.45 1.88
C MET A 204 4.68 6.06 1.23
N VAL A 205 5.00 4.98 1.97
CA VAL A 205 4.87 3.59 1.48
C VAL A 205 3.41 3.29 1.09
N GLY A 206 2.45 3.72 1.92
CA GLY A 206 1.03 3.60 1.59
C GLY A 206 0.66 4.36 0.31
N ALA A 207 1.14 5.60 0.17
CA ALA A 207 0.88 6.44 -1.01
C ALA A 207 1.51 5.85 -2.29
N LEU A 208 2.75 5.36 -2.23
CA LEU A 208 3.40 4.64 -3.33
C LEU A 208 2.63 3.38 -3.72
N THR A 209 2.25 2.56 -2.74
CA THR A 209 1.46 1.36 -3.00
C THR A 209 0.13 1.71 -3.67
N ALA A 210 -0.60 2.71 -3.14
CA ALA A 210 -1.86 3.17 -3.71
C ALA A 210 -1.70 3.68 -5.15
N ALA A 211 -0.57 4.34 -5.47
CA ALA A 211 -0.28 4.83 -6.82
C ALA A 211 -0.16 3.70 -7.85
N PHE A 212 0.22 2.48 -7.44
CA PHE A 212 0.35 1.33 -8.33
C PHE A 212 -0.93 0.47 -8.43
N LEU A 213 -1.93 0.67 -7.57
CA LEU A 213 -3.18 -0.13 -7.59
C LEU A 213 -3.96 -0.01 -8.91
N PRO A 214 -4.11 1.17 -9.55
CA PRO A 214 -4.85 1.26 -10.81
C PRO A 214 -4.24 0.42 -11.92
N GLY A 215 -2.92 0.25 -11.93
CA GLY A 215 -2.21 -0.60 -12.88
C GLY A 215 -2.47 -2.11 -12.71
N CYS A 216 -3.14 -2.51 -11.63
CA CYS A 216 -3.46 -3.91 -11.35
C CYS A 216 -4.74 -4.40 -12.03
N GLU A 217 -5.56 -3.51 -12.55
CA GLU A 217 -6.76 -3.88 -13.30
C GLU A 217 -6.36 -4.47 -14.64
N ASP A 218 -6.76 -5.70 -14.88
CA ASP A 218 -6.37 -6.43 -16.08
C ASP A 218 -6.88 -5.71 -17.34
N THR A 219 -6.00 -5.56 -18.31
CA THR A 219 -6.30 -5.20 -19.71
C THR A 219 -7.10 -6.32 -20.44
N ILE A 220 -7.63 -7.29 -19.68
CA ILE A 220 -8.36 -8.46 -20.20
C ILE A 220 -9.60 -8.06 -21.01
N THR A 221 -10.15 -6.84 -20.80
CA THR A 221 -11.35 -6.41 -21.52
C THR A 221 -11.13 -6.06 -22.98
N LYS A 222 -9.96 -5.67 -23.40
CA LYS A 222 -9.72 -5.26 -24.80
C LYS A 222 -9.20 -6.41 -25.68
N GLU A 223 -8.21 -7.16 -25.19
CA GLU A 223 -7.69 -8.31 -25.94
C GLU A 223 -8.64 -9.52 -25.91
N MET A 224 -9.47 -9.66 -24.85
CA MET A 224 -10.51 -10.70 -24.83
C MET A 224 -11.74 -10.34 -25.66
N THR A 225 -12.11 -9.05 -25.78
CA THR A 225 -13.18 -8.65 -26.71
C THR A 225 -12.78 -8.94 -28.15
N ASP A 226 -11.55 -8.64 -28.52
CA ASP A 226 -11.01 -8.94 -29.86
C ASP A 226 -10.87 -10.47 -30.10
N SER A 227 -10.59 -11.25 -29.06
CA SER A 227 -10.48 -12.73 -29.16
C SER A 227 -11.83 -13.44 -29.16
N ILE A 228 -12.86 -12.86 -28.53
CA ILE A 228 -14.24 -13.38 -28.57
C ILE A 228 -14.83 -13.15 -29.97
N GLU A 229 -14.52 -12.04 -30.64
CA GLU A 229 -14.95 -11.78 -32.00
C GLU A 229 -14.27 -12.71 -33.03
N THR A 230 -13.11 -13.28 -32.70
CA THR A 230 -12.36 -14.18 -33.59
C THR A 230 -12.59 -15.68 -33.33
N GLY A 231 -13.42 -16.06 -32.36
CA GLY A 231 -13.91 -17.45 -32.17
C GLY A 231 -12.87 -18.48 -31.69
N VAL A 232 -11.71 -18.07 -31.20
CA VAL A 232 -10.65 -18.96 -30.66
C VAL A 232 -10.61 -18.85 -29.15
N TRP A 233 -11.47 -19.59 -28.44
CA TRP A 233 -11.43 -19.69 -26.98
C TRP A 233 -11.30 -21.16 -26.54
N SER A 234 -10.15 -21.53 -25.99
CA SER A 234 -9.95 -22.71 -25.19
C SER A 234 -9.89 -22.31 -23.72
N GLY A 235 -10.88 -22.73 -22.93
CA GLY A 235 -11.17 -22.29 -21.57
C GLY A 235 -9.97 -22.26 -20.64
N VAL A 236 -9.70 -21.05 -20.18
CA VAL A 236 -8.95 -20.82 -18.94
C VAL A 236 -9.96 -20.31 -17.92
N GLU A 237 -10.27 -21.12 -16.92
CA GLU A 237 -11.03 -20.68 -15.76
C GLU A 237 -10.27 -19.53 -15.09
N MET A 238 -10.84 -18.32 -15.15
CA MET A 238 -10.36 -17.18 -14.37
C MET A 238 -10.77 -17.38 -12.91
N GLY A 239 -9.91 -18.06 -12.14
CA GLY A 239 -9.99 -18.05 -10.70
C GLY A 239 -9.80 -16.61 -10.16
N SER A 240 -10.38 -16.32 -9.00
CA SER A 240 -10.22 -15.08 -8.22
C SER A 240 -8.75 -14.65 -7.98
N ASN A 241 -7.80 -15.49 -8.34
CA ASN A 241 -6.34 -15.34 -8.16
C ASN A 241 -5.66 -14.29 -9.07
N GLY A 242 -6.29 -13.81 -10.15
CA GLY A 242 -5.67 -12.83 -11.06
C GLY A 242 -5.52 -11.46 -10.42
N ARG A 243 -6.58 -10.90 -9.84
CA ARG A 243 -6.57 -9.59 -9.17
C ARG A 243 -5.68 -9.58 -7.94
N SER A 244 -5.77 -10.61 -7.09
CA SER A 244 -4.93 -10.77 -5.91
C SER A 244 -3.42 -10.75 -6.26
N GLY A 245 -3.02 -11.44 -7.34
CA GLY A 245 -1.62 -11.48 -7.75
C GLY A 245 -1.05 -10.15 -8.23
N ASN A 246 -1.88 -9.28 -8.78
CA ASN A 246 -1.46 -7.96 -9.23
C ASN A 246 -1.36 -6.96 -8.06
N TYR A 247 -2.30 -6.98 -7.11
CA TYR A 247 -2.23 -6.14 -5.90
C TYR A 247 -1.05 -6.54 -5.01
N LEU A 248 -0.71 -7.83 -4.92
CA LEU A 248 0.52 -8.29 -4.25
C LEU A 248 1.76 -7.64 -4.88
N ALA A 249 1.84 -7.60 -6.21
CA ALA A 249 2.96 -6.95 -6.89
C ALA A 249 3.01 -5.44 -6.68
N ALA A 250 1.86 -4.76 -6.58
CA ALA A 250 1.79 -3.33 -6.26
C ALA A 250 2.29 -3.03 -4.84
N ALA A 251 1.89 -3.84 -3.86
CA ALA A 251 2.37 -3.72 -2.49
C ALA A 251 3.88 -3.95 -2.38
N VAL A 252 4.39 -5.01 -3.01
CA VAL A 252 5.83 -5.29 -3.07
C VAL A 252 6.59 -4.15 -3.76
N LEU A 253 6.06 -3.61 -4.87
CA LEU A 253 6.71 -2.51 -5.60
C LEU A 253 6.77 -1.22 -4.77
N GLY A 254 5.64 -0.81 -4.16
CA GLY A 254 5.59 0.40 -3.33
C GLY A 254 6.58 0.35 -2.17
N THR A 255 6.66 -0.80 -1.52
CA THR A 255 7.56 -1.05 -0.38
C THR A 255 9.02 -1.11 -0.83
N ALA A 256 9.33 -1.91 -1.86
CA ALA A 256 10.69 -2.05 -2.37
C ALA A 256 11.25 -0.74 -2.93
N LEU A 257 10.41 0.05 -3.62
CA LEU A 257 10.81 1.34 -4.16
C LEU A 257 11.22 2.31 -3.04
N MET A 258 10.44 2.37 -1.96
CA MET A 258 10.79 3.16 -0.77
C MET A 258 12.09 2.67 -0.13
N GLY A 259 12.23 1.36 0.05
CA GLY A 259 13.42 0.76 0.65
C GLY A 259 14.69 1.01 -0.15
N ILE A 260 14.64 0.76 -1.47
CA ILE A 260 15.78 0.98 -2.38
C ILE A 260 16.15 2.48 -2.45
N ALA A 261 15.15 3.35 -2.63
CA ALA A 261 15.40 4.79 -2.64
C ALA A 261 16.00 5.27 -1.31
N GLY A 262 15.57 4.71 -0.18
CA GLY A 262 16.17 4.97 1.13
C GLY A 262 17.63 4.52 1.22
N GLU A 263 17.96 3.32 0.73
CA GLU A 263 19.34 2.80 0.67
C GLU A 263 20.25 3.71 -0.19
N GLU A 264 19.76 4.16 -1.35
CA GLU A 264 20.55 5.03 -2.24
C GLU A 264 20.67 6.46 -1.69
N ALA A 265 19.57 7.05 -1.19
CA ALA A 265 19.58 8.37 -0.59
C ALA A 265 20.50 8.47 0.64
N GLU A 266 20.59 7.42 1.47
CA GLU A 266 21.47 7.40 2.64
C GLU A 266 22.93 7.59 2.27
N LYS A 267 23.38 6.98 1.15
CA LYS A 267 24.78 7.04 0.69
C LYS A 267 25.26 8.46 0.39
N ILE A 268 24.34 9.34 -0.01
CA ILE A 268 24.66 10.71 -0.47
C ILE A 268 24.18 11.79 0.50
N SER A 269 23.53 11.41 1.61
CA SER A 269 22.95 12.34 2.56
C SER A 269 23.89 12.62 3.73
N ARG A 270 23.82 13.86 4.26
CA ARG A 270 24.59 14.30 5.44
C ARG A 270 23.78 14.26 6.73
N GLY A 271 22.46 14.16 6.63
CA GLY A 271 21.54 14.18 7.76
C GLY A 271 20.08 14.15 7.29
N PRO A 272 19.10 14.24 8.21
CA PRO A 272 17.68 14.03 7.90
C PRO A 272 17.14 14.95 6.81
N GLY A 273 17.55 16.24 6.80
CA GLY A 273 17.07 17.22 5.81
C GLY A 273 17.52 16.87 4.38
N SER A 274 18.82 16.58 4.18
CA SER A 274 19.33 16.15 2.86
C SER A 274 18.80 14.75 2.51
N PHE A 275 18.60 13.87 3.49
CA PHE A 275 18.04 12.55 3.24
C PHE A 275 16.61 12.65 2.69
N GLN A 276 15.75 13.50 3.25
CA GLN A 276 14.37 13.67 2.77
C GLN A 276 14.34 14.17 1.32
N VAL A 277 15.21 15.12 0.97
CA VAL A 277 15.31 15.62 -0.42
C VAL A 277 15.81 14.52 -1.34
N ASN A 278 16.93 13.89 -1.00
CA ASN A 278 17.54 12.84 -1.81
C ASN A 278 16.62 11.62 -1.96
N LEU A 279 15.83 11.27 -0.93
CA LEU A 279 14.85 10.18 -0.99
C LEU A 279 13.82 10.40 -2.11
N LEU A 280 13.31 11.62 -2.25
CA LEU A 280 12.37 11.94 -3.30
C LEU A 280 13.02 11.91 -4.68
N ASP A 281 14.26 12.40 -4.80
CA ASP A 281 15.04 12.36 -6.03
C ASP A 281 15.32 10.92 -6.47
N GLU A 282 15.67 10.04 -5.51
CA GLU A 282 15.91 8.62 -5.79
C GLU A 282 14.61 7.88 -6.19
N ILE A 283 13.46 8.16 -5.54
CA ILE A 283 12.17 7.60 -5.95
C ILE A 283 11.86 7.97 -7.41
N TYR A 284 12.11 9.23 -7.79
CA TYR A 284 11.88 9.72 -9.15
C TYR A 284 12.89 9.15 -10.15
N GLY A 285 14.18 9.15 -9.79
CA GLY A 285 15.31 8.84 -10.68
C GLY A 285 15.56 7.35 -10.91
N LEU A 286 15.07 6.46 -10.03
CA LEU A 286 15.36 5.03 -10.08
C LEU A 286 14.88 4.40 -11.40
N SER A 287 15.84 3.94 -12.21
CA SER A 287 15.56 3.24 -13.48
C SER A 287 15.02 1.82 -13.23
N ASP A 288 14.36 1.25 -14.23
CA ASP A 288 13.84 -0.13 -14.15
C ASP A 288 14.95 -1.16 -13.95
N ARG A 289 16.13 -0.92 -14.56
CA ARG A 289 17.31 -1.78 -14.39
C ARG A 289 17.83 -1.72 -12.95
N GLN A 290 18.05 -0.52 -12.42
CA GLN A 290 18.51 -0.35 -11.03
C GLN A 290 17.51 -0.96 -10.03
N LEU A 291 16.21 -0.75 -10.23
CA LEU A 291 15.17 -1.39 -9.41
C LEU A 291 15.33 -2.90 -9.38
N LEU A 292 15.50 -3.56 -10.54
CA LEU A 292 15.63 -5.01 -10.59
C LEU A 292 16.96 -5.51 -10.00
N ASP A 293 18.05 -4.77 -10.23
CA ASP A 293 19.38 -5.14 -9.73
C ASP A 293 19.46 -5.02 -8.20
N LEU A 294 18.78 -4.03 -7.62
CA LEU A 294 18.77 -3.75 -6.17
C LEU A 294 17.65 -4.46 -5.39
N LEU A 295 16.65 -5.01 -6.08
CA LEU A 295 15.48 -5.64 -5.46
C LEU A 295 15.84 -6.90 -4.68
N LYS A 296 15.65 -6.85 -3.36
CA LYS A 296 15.90 -7.95 -2.39
C LYS A 296 14.55 -8.49 -1.90
N ILE A 297 14.06 -9.55 -2.53
CA ILE A 297 12.80 -10.23 -2.15
C ILE A 297 13.02 -11.72 -2.02
N GLU A 298 12.34 -12.32 -1.02
CA GLU A 298 12.21 -13.76 -0.85
C GLU A 298 10.72 -14.12 -0.93
N MET A 299 10.41 -15.27 -1.52
CA MET A 299 9.02 -15.74 -1.72
C MET A 299 8.84 -17.12 -1.12
N TYR A 300 7.75 -17.30 -0.35
CA TYR A 300 7.37 -18.54 0.31
C TYR A 300 5.96 -18.96 -0.07
#